data_4c25d4d95a234d62fcceeab23106f859
#
_entry.id   4c25d4d95a234d62fcceeab23106f859
#
_cell.length_a   1.000
_cell.length_b   1.000
_cell.length_c   1.000
_cell.angle_alpha   90.00
_cell.angle_beta   90.00
_cell.angle_gamma   90.00
#
_symmetry.space_group_name_H-M   'P 1'
#
loop_
_entity.id
_entity.type
_entity.pdbx_description
1 polymer ?
#
loop_
_entity_poly.entity_id
_entity_poly.type
_entity_poly.pdbx_seq_one_letter_code
_entity_poly.pdbx_strand_id
1 'polypeptide(L)'
;AIWRRSPLLGEPLNDVEQAPSPAGRRWRAGARRTAGGGCAHSETAAARVFAGLKVADCSWVGVGPMTTKYLADHGATVVRIESATRPDVLRLAPPFRDREPGINRSGFYANFNSSKLGAALNLAHPEGVRVARRFIQWADVVAESFTPGTMKRWGLDYESVRSWKPEVIYFSTSQLGQTGPWAAQPGFGTQLAALSGFYHLAGWEDRDPAGPYGAYTDFINPRLGAAAIIAALGHRRRTGAGQHIDLSQLEGGLQFLAPLVMDALAGGPDHARQGNRSATA
;
A
#
# COMPACT_ATOMS: atom_id res chain seq x y z
N ALA A 1 -2.81 -4.42 -24.32
CA ALA A 1 -1.93 -5.14 -25.26
C ALA A 1 -0.58 -4.42 -25.41
N ILE A 2 0.07 -4.01 -24.29
CA ILE A 2 1.42 -3.39 -24.32
C ILE A 2 2.29 -4.11 -23.27
N TRP A 3 2.38 -5.42 -23.38
CA TRP A 3 3.41 -6.22 -22.70
C TRP A 3 4.02 -7.15 -23.74
N ARG A 4 4.79 -6.59 -24.68
CA ARG A 4 5.77 -7.35 -25.43
C ARG A 4 7.03 -7.44 -24.57
N ARG A 5 7.51 -8.65 -24.41
CA ARG A 5 8.69 -9.14 -23.69
C ARG A 5 9.81 -8.11 -23.60
N SER A 6 10.16 -7.73 -22.36
CA SER A 6 11.41 -7.05 -22.05
C SER A 6 12.58 -7.99 -22.40
N PRO A 7 13.64 -7.54 -23.07
CA PRO A 7 14.81 -8.37 -23.40
C PRO A 7 15.62 -8.85 -22.19
N LEU A 8 15.23 -8.46 -20.97
CA LEU A 8 15.92 -8.83 -19.72
C LEU A 8 15.38 -10.14 -19.08
N LEU A 9 14.41 -10.82 -19.70
CA LEU A 9 13.86 -12.09 -19.23
C LEU A 9 14.20 -13.24 -20.17
N GLY A 10 15.46 -13.31 -20.58
CA GLY A 10 15.96 -14.29 -21.52
C GLY A 10 16.51 -15.57 -20.86
N GLU A 11 15.86 -16.14 -19.83
CA GLU A 11 16.03 -17.57 -19.49
C GLU A 11 14.89 -18.04 -18.58
N PRO A 12 14.36 -19.25 -18.70
CA PRO A 12 13.38 -19.79 -17.78
C PRO A 12 14.04 -20.02 -16.42
N LEU A 13 13.43 -19.51 -15.36
CA LEU A 13 13.86 -19.71 -13.96
C LEU A 13 13.63 -21.19 -13.55
N ASN A 14 14.41 -22.13 -14.10
CA ASN A 14 14.35 -23.54 -13.74
C ASN A 14 15.30 -23.93 -12.60
N ASP A 15 16.19 -23.06 -12.17
CA ASP A 15 17.13 -23.32 -11.09
C ASP A 15 16.90 -22.38 -9.91
N VAL A 16 15.73 -22.46 -9.26
CA VAL A 16 15.61 -22.05 -7.86
C VAL A 16 16.09 -23.24 -7.04
N GLU A 17 17.38 -23.31 -6.81
CA GLU A 17 17.97 -24.14 -5.77
C GLU A 17 17.23 -23.90 -4.46
N GLN A 18 16.52 -24.91 -3.96
CA GLN A 18 15.94 -24.89 -2.63
C GLN A 18 17.09 -24.73 -1.63
N ALA A 19 17.23 -23.55 -1.07
CA ALA A 19 18.12 -23.36 0.07
C ALA A 19 17.73 -24.38 1.15
N PRO A 20 18.70 -25.15 1.68
CA PRO A 20 18.41 -26.16 2.69
C PRO A 20 17.79 -25.50 3.93
N SER A 21 16.69 -26.06 4.40
CA SER A 21 16.03 -25.71 5.65
C SER A 21 17.08 -25.74 6.77
N PRO A 22 17.27 -24.66 7.55
CA PRO A 22 18.13 -24.72 8.71
C PRO A 22 17.43 -25.46 9.83
N ALA A 23 17.53 -26.79 9.83
CA ALA A 23 17.23 -27.59 11.00
C ALA A 23 18.23 -27.22 12.12
N GLY A 24 17.71 -26.77 13.25
CA GLY A 24 18.38 -26.90 14.53
C GLY A 24 19.39 -25.84 14.96
N ARG A 25 19.09 -24.54 14.86
CA ARG A 25 19.81 -23.55 15.68
C ARG A 25 18.89 -22.92 16.72
N ARG A 26 19.03 -23.40 17.96
CA ARG A 26 18.51 -22.67 19.12
C ARG A 26 19.24 -21.33 19.23
N TRP A 27 18.50 -20.24 19.11
CA TRP A 27 19.00 -18.91 19.45
C TRP A 27 19.22 -18.85 20.95
N ARG A 28 20.50 -18.90 21.39
CA ARG A 28 20.87 -18.51 22.74
C ARG A 28 21.06 -16.98 22.73
N ALA A 29 20.21 -16.26 23.45
CA ALA A 29 20.41 -14.87 23.77
C ALA A 29 21.67 -14.72 24.64
N GLY A 30 22.77 -14.36 24.04
CA GLY A 30 24.02 -14.01 24.74
C GLY A 30 23.93 -12.56 25.19
N ALA A 31 23.48 -12.30 26.41
CA ALA A 31 23.58 -11.01 27.05
C ALA A 31 25.05 -10.73 27.39
N ARG A 32 25.73 -9.85 26.66
CA ARG A 32 26.96 -9.21 27.12
C ARG A 32 26.57 -8.04 28.03
N ARG A 33 26.83 -8.19 29.33
CA ARG A 33 26.79 -7.09 30.31
C ARG A 33 28.01 -6.20 30.06
N THR A 34 27.81 -4.97 29.60
CA THR A 34 28.78 -3.90 29.80
C THR A 34 28.30 -3.08 31.01
N ALA A 35 29.14 -3.04 32.03
CA ALA A 35 28.93 -2.19 33.20
C ALA A 35 29.08 -0.73 32.81
N GLY A 36 28.03 0.05 32.95
CA GLY A 36 28.01 1.50 32.82
C GLY A 36 26.72 1.99 33.45
N GLY A 37 26.82 2.70 34.60
CA GLY A 37 25.69 3.19 35.36
C GLY A 37 24.81 4.13 34.53
N GLY A 38 23.63 3.70 34.20
CA GLY A 38 22.56 4.44 33.56
C GLY A 38 21.26 4.12 34.28
N CYS A 39 20.53 5.15 34.60
CA CYS A 39 19.21 5.14 35.21
C CYS A 39 18.33 4.02 34.66
N ALA A 40 17.91 3.11 35.49
CA ALA A 40 16.95 2.07 35.12
C ALA A 40 15.57 2.73 34.90
N HIS A 41 15.34 3.21 33.67
CA HIS A 41 13.97 3.36 33.22
C HIS A 41 13.43 1.93 33.00
N SER A 42 12.52 1.49 33.86
CA SER A 42 11.66 0.35 33.55
C SER A 42 10.83 0.77 32.33
N GLU A 43 11.33 0.44 31.13
CA GLU A 43 10.50 0.42 29.93
C GLU A 43 9.46 -0.68 30.10
N THR A 44 8.35 -0.35 30.75
CA THR A 44 7.07 -0.97 30.40
C THR A 44 6.93 -0.67 28.93
N ALA A 45 7.11 -1.67 28.08
CA ALA A 45 6.98 -1.53 26.63
C ALA A 45 5.62 -0.88 26.38
N ALA A 46 5.62 0.40 26.03
CA ALA A 46 4.40 1.15 25.79
C ALA A 46 3.58 0.36 24.78
N ALA A 47 2.35 0.03 25.11
CA ALA A 47 1.49 -0.79 24.26
C ALA A 47 1.38 -0.08 22.90
N ARG A 48 1.84 -0.74 21.84
CA ARG A 48 1.79 -0.17 20.48
C ARG A 48 0.33 0.04 20.10
N VAL A 49 0.04 1.14 19.41
CA VAL A 49 -1.34 1.61 19.11
C VAL A 49 -2.18 0.53 18.44
N PHE A 50 -1.59 -0.27 17.55
CA PHE A 50 -2.28 -1.34 16.83
C PHE A 50 -1.91 -2.74 17.32
N ALA A 51 -1.42 -2.89 18.56
CA ALA A 51 -1.15 -4.21 19.13
C ALA A 51 -2.43 -5.07 19.08
N GLY A 52 -2.30 -6.30 18.55
CA GLY A 52 -3.42 -7.23 18.38
C GLY A 52 -4.23 -7.06 17.09
N LEU A 53 -4.10 -5.95 16.37
CA LEU A 53 -4.74 -5.79 15.06
C LEU A 53 -4.08 -6.70 14.02
N LYS A 54 -4.89 -7.40 13.24
CA LYS A 54 -4.49 -8.38 12.22
C LYS A 54 -4.87 -7.90 10.83
N VAL A 55 -3.94 -7.90 9.89
CA VAL A 55 -4.16 -7.40 8.53
C VAL A 55 -3.71 -8.45 7.51
N ALA A 56 -4.61 -8.82 6.59
CA ALA A 56 -4.29 -9.57 5.38
C ALA A 56 -4.06 -8.57 4.25
N ASP A 57 -2.82 -8.44 3.80
CA ASP A 57 -2.40 -7.44 2.81
C ASP A 57 -2.15 -8.11 1.47
N CYS A 58 -3.09 -7.99 0.54
CA CYS A 58 -2.98 -8.42 -0.86
C CYS A 58 -2.57 -7.27 -1.79
N SER A 59 -2.30 -6.09 -1.25
CA SER A 59 -2.02 -4.90 -2.06
C SER A 59 -0.62 -4.91 -2.68
N TRP A 60 -0.46 -4.18 -3.78
CA TRP A 60 0.77 -4.11 -4.56
C TRP A 60 1.17 -2.67 -4.82
N VAL A 61 2.42 -2.47 -5.21
CA VAL A 61 3.03 -1.20 -5.64
C VAL A 61 3.04 -0.15 -4.52
N GLY A 62 2.28 0.94 -4.64
CA GLY A 62 2.40 2.14 -3.82
C GLY A 62 1.40 2.22 -2.67
N VAL A 63 0.21 2.72 -2.95
CA VAL A 63 -0.75 3.20 -1.94
C VAL A 63 -1.16 2.12 -0.94
N GLY A 64 -1.57 0.94 -1.41
CA GLY A 64 -1.99 -0.15 -0.53
C GLY A 64 -0.88 -0.58 0.44
N PRO A 65 0.32 -0.97 -0.06
CA PRO A 65 1.43 -1.35 0.80
C PRO A 65 1.86 -0.27 1.79
N MET A 66 1.89 1.01 1.39
CA MET A 66 2.24 2.11 2.30
C MET A 66 1.14 2.34 3.34
N THR A 67 -0.13 2.17 2.99
CA THR A 67 -1.25 2.24 3.94
C THR A 67 -1.11 1.17 5.03
N THR A 68 -0.91 -0.08 4.65
CA THR A 68 -0.76 -1.18 5.61
C THR A 68 0.55 -1.13 6.39
N LYS A 69 1.61 -0.52 5.81
CA LYS A 69 2.86 -0.23 6.50
C LYS A 69 2.65 0.66 7.72
N TYR A 70 1.83 1.72 7.63
CA TYR A 70 1.53 2.55 8.80
C TYR A 70 0.96 1.73 9.96
N LEU A 71 0.09 0.77 9.67
CA LEU A 71 -0.45 -0.12 10.69
C LEU A 71 0.63 -1.05 11.27
N ALA A 72 1.47 -1.63 10.39
CA ALA A 72 2.55 -2.53 10.78
C ALA A 72 3.60 -1.85 11.66
N ASP A 73 4.07 -0.67 11.26
CA ASP A 73 5.09 0.09 12.00
C ASP A 73 4.60 0.48 13.41
N HIS A 74 3.28 0.58 13.60
CA HIS A 74 2.66 0.91 14.88
C HIS A 74 2.07 -0.31 15.62
N GLY A 75 2.46 -1.52 15.23
CA GLY A 75 2.26 -2.74 16.01
C GLY A 75 1.21 -3.72 15.53
N ALA A 76 0.53 -3.46 14.41
CA ALA A 76 -0.34 -4.45 13.79
C ALA A 76 0.47 -5.65 13.26
N THR A 77 -0.11 -6.84 13.31
CA THR A 77 0.40 -8.00 12.60
C THR A 77 -0.10 -7.97 11.16
N VAL A 78 0.75 -7.55 10.23
CA VAL A 78 0.42 -7.49 8.81
C VAL A 78 1.05 -8.66 8.09
N VAL A 79 0.24 -9.48 7.42
CA VAL A 79 0.71 -10.57 6.55
C VAL A 79 0.47 -10.14 5.10
N ARG A 80 1.58 -9.86 4.39
CA ARG A 80 1.55 -9.56 2.97
C ARG A 80 1.52 -10.84 2.16
N ILE A 81 0.51 -10.95 1.30
CA ILE A 81 0.32 -12.06 0.37
C ILE A 81 0.86 -11.67 -0.99
N GLU A 82 1.84 -12.40 -1.48
CA GLU A 82 2.51 -12.14 -2.75
C GLU A 82 2.76 -13.44 -3.51
N SER A 83 2.85 -13.39 -4.83
CA SER A 83 3.15 -14.56 -5.65
C SER A 83 4.65 -14.65 -5.95
N ALA A 84 5.24 -15.85 -5.77
CA ALA A 84 6.62 -16.09 -6.18
C ALA A 84 6.79 -16.08 -7.71
N THR A 85 5.74 -16.43 -8.47
CA THR A 85 5.76 -16.45 -9.95
C THR A 85 5.40 -15.12 -10.59
N ARG A 86 4.78 -14.21 -9.82
CA ARG A 86 4.43 -12.85 -10.22
C ARG A 86 4.72 -11.91 -9.06
N PRO A 87 6.00 -11.60 -8.81
CA PRO A 87 6.39 -10.72 -7.72
C PRO A 87 5.94 -9.28 -7.98
N ASP A 88 5.80 -8.51 -6.91
CA ASP A 88 5.52 -7.08 -6.99
C ASP A 88 6.58 -6.37 -7.85
N VAL A 89 6.12 -5.50 -8.77
CA VAL A 89 7.00 -4.75 -9.68
C VAL A 89 7.99 -3.86 -8.95
N LEU A 90 7.71 -3.43 -7.72
CA LEU A 90 8.67 -2.69 -6.90
C LEU A 90 9.92 -3.49 -6.56
N ARG A 91 9.86 -4.82 -6.59
CA ARG A 91 11.05 -5.67 -6.42
C ARG A 91 12.05 -5.50 -7.54
N LEU A 92 11.60 -5.03 -8.71
CA LEU A 92 12.42 -4.77 -9.88
C LEU A 92 12.82 -3.29 -10.01
N ALA A 93 12.42 -2.44 -9.05
CA ALA A 93 12.69 -1.02 -9.05
C ALA A 93 13.93 -0.67 -8.20
N PRO A 94 14.85 0.20 -8.71
CA PRO A 94 15.99 0.69 -7.92
C PRO A 94 15.52 1.65 -6.81
N PRO A 95 16.38 1.97 -5.82
CA PRO A 95 17.79 1.53 -5.72
C PRO A 95 17.91 0.07 -5.26
N PHE A 96 18.95 -0.62 -5.76
CA PHE A 96 19.26 -1.97 -5.32
C PHE A 96 20.43 -1.98 -4.33
N ARG A 97 20.38 -2.90 -3.37
CA ARG A 97 21.47 -3.14 -2.45
C ARG A 97 22.76 -3.44 -3.26
N ASP A 98 23.84 -2.79 -2.90
CA ASP A 98 25.16 -2.88 -3.55
C ASP A 98 25.12 -2.57 -5.06
N ARG A 99 24.07 -1.87 -5.55
CA ARG A 99 23.80 -1.55 -6.96
C ARG A 99 23.57 -2.78 -7.86
N GLU A 100 23.31 -3.94 -7.28
CA GLU A 100 23.07 -5.18 -8.01
C GLU A 100 21.56 -5.50 -8.04
N PRO A 101 20.93 -5.61 -9.22
CA PRO A 101 19.54 -6.03 -9.34
C PRO A 101 19.29 -7.40 -8.71
N GLY A 102 18.11 -7.57 -8.13
CA GLY A 102 17.69 -8.86 -7.56
C GLY A 102 16.37 -8.75 -6.82
N ILE A 103 15.59 -9.83 -6.84
CA ILE A 103 14.22 -9.90 -6.34
C ILE A 103 14.04 -9.44 -4.88
N ASN A 104 15.08 -9.60 -4.06
CA ASN A 104 15.11 -9.23 -2.65
C ASN A 104 16.12 -8.09 -2.37
N ARG A 105 16.52 -7.34 -3.39
CA ARG A 105 17.55 -6.30 -3.26
C ARG A 105 17.01 -4.88 -3.44
N SER A 106 15.73 -4.73 -3.81
CA SER A 106 15.10 -3.41 -3.97
C SER A 106 14.89 -2.73 -2.62
N GLY A 107 15.54 -1.59 -2.43
CA GLY A 107 15.32 -0.70 -1.29
C GLY A 107 13.94 -0.04 -1.35
N PHE A 108 13.41 0.16 -2.55
CA PHE A 108 12.08 0.73 -2.75
C PHE A 108 11.00 -0.22 -2.22
N TYR A 109 11.07 -1.51 -2.61
CA TYR A 109 10.17 -2.52 -2.06
C TYR A 109 10.30 -2.65 -0.53
N ALA A 110 11.54 -2.70 -0.02
CA ALA A 110 11.80 -2.83 1.41
C ALA A 110 11.23 -1.65 2.22
N ASN A 111 11.35 -0.42 1.68
CA ASN A 111 10.80 0.76 2.31
C ASN A 111 9.27 0.72 2.42
N PHE A 112 8.57 0.24 1.39
CA PHE A 112 7.10 0.21 1.37
C PHE A 112 6.51 -0.96 2.17
N ASN A 113 7.33 -1.95 2.51
CA ASN A 113 6.88 -3.18 3.15
C ASN A 113 7.60 -3.51 4.47
N SER A 114 8.23 -2.52 5.11
CA SER A 114 8.83 -2.71 6.42
C SER A 114 7.79 -3.16 7.47
N SER A 115 8.26 -3.89 8.48
CA SER A 115 7.47 -4.38 9.61
C SER A 115 6.36 -5.38 9.26
N LYS A 116 6.31 -5.90 8.02
CA LYS A 116 5.34 -6.90 7.58
C LYS A 116 5.94 -8.31 7.55
N LEU A 117 5.08 -9.30 7.73
CA LEU A 117 5.37 -10.69 7.44
C LEU A 117 5.00 -10.99 5.97
N GLY A 118 5.76 -11.86 5.30
CA GLY A 118 5.49 -12.25 3.92
C GLY A 118 4.94 -13.68 3.82
N ALA A 119 3.92 -13.88 2.98
CA ALA A 119 3.40 -15.19 2.61
C ALA A 119 3.38 -15.31 1.07
N ALA A 120 4.08 -16.30 0.52
CA ALA A 120 4.08 -16.57 -0.92
C ALA A 120 2.93 -17.51 -1.28
N LEU A 121 1.93 -17.02 -2.01
CA LEU A 121 0.78 -17.80 -2.46
C LEU A 121 0.56 -17.62 -3.97
N ASN A 122 0.22 -18.71 -4.66
CA ASN A 122 -0.22 -18.65 -6.03
C ASN A 122 -1.76 -18.60 -6.09
N LEU A 123 -2.34 -17.41 -6.22
CA LEU A 123 -3.79 -17.23 -6.31
C LEU A 123 -4.40 -17.67 -7.63
N ALA A 124 -3.59 -18.08 -8.62
CA ALA A 124 -4.10 -18.78 -9.80
C ALA A 124 -4.40 -20.26 -9.53
N HIS A 125 -3.94 -20.81 -8.40
CA HIS A 125 -4.20 -22.18 -7.99
C HIS A 125 -5.29 -22.22 -6.90
N PRO A 126 -6.30 -23.12 -6.97
CA PRO A 126 -7.40 -23.18 -5.99
C PRO A 126 -6.94 -23.30 -4.54
N GLU A 127 -5.88 -24.07 -4.28
CA GLU A 127 -5.32 -24.21 -2.94
C GLU A 127 -4.70 -22.91 -2.42
N GLY A 128 -4.09 -22.08 -3.30
CA GLY A 128 -3.60 -20.76 -2.95
C GLY A 128 -4.74 -19.83 -2.51
N VAL A 129 -5.85 -19.85 -3.23
CA VAL A 129 -7.07 -19.12 -2.86
C VAL A 129 -7.63 -19.62 -1.53
N ARG A 130 -7.67 -20.94 -1.31
CA ARG A 130 -8.13 -21.52 -0.04
C ARG A 130 -7.28 -21.06 1.14
N VAL A 131 -5.97 -21.00 0.97
CA VAL A 131 -5.07 -20.52 2.03
C VAL A 131 -5.24 -19.00 2.24
N ALA A 132 -5.35 -18.20 1.16
CA ALA A 132 -5.63 -16.77 1.25
C ALA A 132 -6.92 -16.49 2.02
N ARG A 133 -7.99 -17.27 1.75
CA ARG A 133 -9.25 -17.17 2.50
C ARG A 133 -9.06 -17.37 4.01
N ARG A 134 -8.18 -18.30 4.42
CA ARG A 134 -7.86 -18.50 5.85
C ARG A 134 -7.16 -17.30 6.47
N PHE A 135 -6.24 -16.63 5.72
CA PHE A 135 -5.64 -15.37 6.17
C PHE A 135 -6.70 -14.27 6.32
N ILE A 136 -7.64 -14.17 5.38
CA ILE A 136 -8.74 -13.20 5.46
C ILE A 136 -9.67 -13.52 6.65
N GLN A 137 -9.97 -14.78 6.92
CA GLN A 137 -10.75 -15.18 8.10
C GLN A 137 -10.07 -14.79 9.42
N TRP A 138 -8.75 -14.90 9.48
CA TRP A 138 -7.96 -14.51 10.63
C TRP A 138 -7.84 -12.99 10.80
N ALA A 139 -7.88 -12.21 9.71
CA ALA A 139 -7.60 -10.79 9.71
C ALA A 139 -8.80 -9.93 10.16
N ASP A 140 -8.53 -8.81 10.79
CA ASP A 140 -9.49 -7.75 11.10
C ASP A 140 -9.69 -6.81 9.92
N VAL A 141 -8.61 -6.59 9.16
CA VAL A 141 -8.56 -5.72 7.98
C VAL A 141 -8.04 -6.52 6.81
N VAL A 142 -8.71 -6.41 5.68
CA VAL A 142 -8.23 -6.89 4.38
C VAL A 142 -7.86 -5.68 3.54
N ALA A 143 -6.68 -5.69 2.92
CA ALA A 143 -6.24 -4.64 2.02
C ALA A 143 -5.92 -5.22 0.64
N GLU A 144 -6.35 -4.54 -0.42
CA GLU A 144 -6.03 -4.89 -1.81
C GLU A 144 -5.86 -3.63 -2.66
N SER A 145 -5.16 -3.74 -3.79
CA SER A 145 -4.95 -2.62 -4.72
C SER A 145 -4.97 -3.06 -6.19
N PHE A 146 -5.81 -4.03 -6.49
CA PHE A 146 -5.95 -4.54 -7.84
C PHE A 146 -6.97 -3.74 -8.66
N THR A 147 -6.92 -3.93 -9.97
CA THR A 147 -7.99 -3.46 -10.84
C THR A 147 -9.33 -4.09 -10.47
N PRO A 148 -10.46 -3.36 -10.60
CA PRO A 148 -11.78 -3.86 -10.27
C PRO A 148 -12.06 -5.25 -10.84
N GLY A 149 -12.71 -6.09 -10.06
CA GLY A 149 -13.06 -7.46 -10.42
C GLY A 149 -11.96 -8.50 -10.23
N THR A 150 -10.71 -8.11 -9.91
CA THR A 150 -9.63 -9.07 -9.69
C THR A 150 -9.89 -9.95 -8.46
N MET A 151 -10.18 -9.36 -7.32
CA MET A 151 -10.51 -10.10 -6.09
C MET A 151 -11.79 -10.93 -6.26
N LYS A 152 -12.75 -10.44 -7.05
CA LYS A 152 -14.00 -11.17 -7.36
C LYS A 152 -13.75 -12.47 -8.09
N ARG A 153 -12.77 -12.51 -9.02
CA ARG A 153 -12.42 -13.78 -9.72
C ARG A 153 -11.94 -14.87 -8.77
N TRP A 154 -11.44 -14.50 -7.60
CA TRP A 154 -11.01 -15.44 -6.56
C TRP A 154 -12.07 -15.66 -5.46
N GLY A 155 -13.23 -14.98 -5.54
CA GLY A 155 -14.25 -15.01 -4.48
C GLY A 155 -13.74 -14.41 -3.16
N LEU A 156 -12.82 -13.45 -3.25
CA LEU A 156 -12.17 -12.76 -2.13
C LEU A 156 -12.47 -11.25 -2.12
N ASP A 157 -13.39 -10.78 -2.97
CA ASP A 157 -13.90 -9.41 -2.96
C ASP A 157 -14.76 -9.11 -1.73
N TYR A 158 -15.02 -7.83 -1.48
CA TYR A 158 -15.77 -7.40 -0.30
C TYR A 158 -17.11 -8.12 -0.14
N GLU A 159 -17.94 -8.21 -1.18
CA GLU A 159 -19.26 -8.84 -1.08
C GLU A 159 -19.14 -10.33 -0.73
N SER A 160 -18.19 -11.02 -1.33
CA SER A 160 -17.90 -12.42 -0.99
C SER A 160 -17.42 -12.57 0.46
N VAL A 161 -16.49 -11.75 0.90
CA VAL A 161 -15.91 -11.81 2.25
C VAL A 161 -16.95 -11.43 3.30
N ARG A 162 -17.69 -10.37 3.09
CA ARG A 162 -18.74 -9.89 4.00
C ARG A 162 -19.80 -10.95 4.28
N SER A 163 -20.11 -11.81 3.30
CA SER A 163 -21.13 -12.87 3.46
C SER A 163 -20.79 -13.87 4.58
N TRP A 164 -19.53 -14.06 4.91
CA TRP A 164 -19.06 -14.97 5.97
C TRP A 164 -18.23 -14.28 7.06
N LYS A 165 -17.95 -12.98 6.92
CA LYS A 165 -17.25 -12.14 7.89
C LYS A 165 -17.81 -10.71 7.85
N PRO A 166 -19.03 -10.47 8.35
CA PRO A 166 -19.73 -9.18 8.23
C PRO A 166 -19.03 -8.03 8.97
N GLU A 167 -18.20 -8.34 9.96
CA GLU A 167 -17.42 -7.37 10.73
C GLU A 167 -16.09 -6.96 10.08
N VAL A 168 -15.78 -7.46 8.87
CA VAL A 168 -14.52 -7.15 8.19
C VAL A 168 -14.42 -5.68 7.80
N ILE A 169 -13.25 -5.09 8.01
CA ILE A 169 -12.88 -3.83 7.36
C ILE A 169 -12.15 -4.20 6.09
N TYR A 170 -12.73 -3.85 4.96
CA TYR A 170 -12.18 -4.17 3.65
C TYR A 170 -11.72 -2.89 2.95
N PHE A 171 -10.42 -2.75 2.74
CA PHE A 171 -9.80 -1.60 2.12
C PHE A 171 -9.38 -1.94 0.70
N SER A 172 -10.05 -1.34 -0.27
CA SER A 172 -9.68 -1.35 -1.67
C SER A 172 -9.06 0.00 -2.04
N THR A 173 -7.96 -0.01 -2.77
CA THR A 173 -7.43 1.21 -3.37
C THR A 173 -7.07 0.93 -4.83
N SER A 174 -7.57 1.77 -5.71
CA SER A 174 -7.28 1.72 -7.12
C SER A 174 -7.13 3.14 -7.67
N GLN A 175 -6.82 3.27 -8.92
CA GLN A 175 -6.53 4.58 -9.48
C GLN A 175 -7.74 5.49 -9.52
N LEU A 176 -8.89 4.93 -9.94
CA LEU A 176 -10.12 5.67 -10.17
C LEU A 176 -11.30 5.08 -9.37
N GLY A 177 -11.02 4.31 -8.32
CA GLY A 177 -12.04 3.61 -7.52
C GLY A 177 -12.46 2.27 -8.11
N GLN A 178 -13.25 1.52 -7.35
CA GLN A 178 -13.79 0.21 -7.76
C GLN A 178 -15.04 0.34 -8.63
N THR A 179 -15.63 1.52 -8.71
CA THR A 179 -16.89 1.81 -9.42
C THR A 179 -16.73 3.04 -10.31
N GLY A 180 -17.72 3.26 -11.18
CA GLY A 180 -17.74 4.42 -12.07
C GLY A 180 -17.25 4.11 -13.50
N PRO A 181 -17.43 5.05 -14.43
CA PRO A 181 -17.21 4.83 -15.85
C PRO A 181 -15.74 4.58 -16.21
N TRP A 182 -14.81 5.05 -15.39
CA TRP A 182 -13.36 4.95 -15.64
C TRP A 182 -12.66 3.95 -14.70
N ALA A 183 -13.39 3.23 -13.86
CA ALA A 183 -12.81 2.32 -12.88
C ALA A 183 -11.84 1.28 -13.46
N ALA A 184 -12.07 0.84 -14.69
CA ALA A 184 -11.21 -0.12 -15.39
C ALA A 184 -9.98 0.50 -16.07
N GLN A 185 -9.84 1.84 -16.09
CA GLN A 185 -8.73 2.49 -16.76
C GLN A 185 -7.42 2.30 -15.97
N PRO A 186 -6.36 1.80 -16.61
CA PRO A 186 -5.07 1.63 -15.97
C PRO A 186 -4.32 2.97 -15.88
N GLY A 187 -3.40 3.06 -14.93
CA GLY A 187 -2.49 4.22 -14.81
C GLY A 187 -1.55 4.05 -13.62
N PHE A 188 -0.81 5.11 -13.32
CA PHE A 188 0.14 5.20 -12.20
C PHE A 188 0.01 6.57 -11.53
N GLY A 189 0.55 6.71 -10.33
CA GLY A 189 0.43 7.92 -9.52
C GLY A 189 0.87 9.21 -10.19
N THR A 190 1.84 9.16 -11.12
CA THR A 190 2.25 10.34 -11.91
C THR A 190 1.14 10.82 -12.82
N GLN A 191 0.43 9.91 -13.51
CA GLN A 191 -0.71 10.26 -14.36
C GLN A 191 -1.87 10.80 -13.52
N LEU A 192 -2.09 10.24 -12.35
CA LEU A 192 -3.15 10.69 -11.44
C LEU A 192 -2.84 12.06 -10.84
N ALA A 193 -1.58 12.36 -10.58
CA ALA A 193 -1.17 13.71 -10.18
C ALA A 193 -1.48 14.73 -11.28
N ALA A 194 -1.28 14.37 -12.54
CA ALA A 194 -1.68 15.23 -13.67
C ALA A 194 -3.20 15.37 -13.77
N LEU A 195 -3.95 14.26 -13.71
CA LEU A 195 -5.42 14.25 -13.79
C LEU A 195 -6.07 14.99 -12.62
N SER A 196 -5.48 14.95 -11.43
CA SER A 196 -5.97 15.70 -10.26
C SER A 196 -5.69 17.20 -10.33
N GLY A 197 -4.92 17.69 -11.32
CA GLY A 197 -4.63 19.11 -11.46
C GLY A 197 -3.29 19.58 -10.89
N PHE A 198 -2.51 18.73 -10.21
CA PHE A 198 -1.21 19.15 -9.62
C PHE A 198 -0.25 19.71 -10.66
N TYR A 199 -0.23 19.16 -11.87
CA TYR A 199 0.64 19.64 -12.95
C TYR A 199 0.20 21.02 -13.48
N HIS A 200 -1.09 21.32 -13.43
CA HIS A 200 -1.58 22.64 -13.81
C HIS A 200 -1.13 23.71 -12.81
N LEU A 201 -1.05 23.36 -11.53
CA LEU A 201 -0.74 24.27 -10.42
C LEU A 201 0.75 24.38 -10.11
N ALA A 202 1.55 23.38 -10.47
CA ALA A 202 2.96 23.33 -10.11
C ALA A 202 3.86 23.86 -11.23
N GLY A 203 4.80 24.76 -10.89
CA GLY A 203 5.79 25.32 -11.79
C GLY A 203 5.70 26.84 -11.93
N TRP A 204 6.42 27.35 -12.93
CA TRP A 204 6.53 28.77 -13.26
C TRP A 204 5.60 29.12 -14.42
N GLU A 205 5.10 30.34 -14.46
CA GLU A 205 4.14 30.81 -15.48
C GLU A 205 4.70 30.76 -16.90
N ASP A 206 5.99 31.05 -17.04
CA ASP A 206 6.73 31.17 -18.30
C ASP A 206 7.29 29.86 -18.85
N ARG A 207 6.97 28.72 -18.20
CA ARG A 207 7.54 27.41 -18.53
C ARG A 207 6.47 26.32 -18.60
N ASP A 208 6.85 25.21 -19.18
CA ASP A 208 6.04 23.98 -19.14
C ASP A 208 5.76 23.53 -17.71
N PRO A 209 4.61 22.86 -17.47
CA PRO A 209 4.28 22.34 -16.16
C PRO A 209 5.39 21.43 -15.61
N ALA A 210 5.86 21.74 -14.41
CA ALA A 210 6.79 20.90 -13.67
C ALA A 210 6.01 20.25 -12.52
N GLY A 211 5.38 19.12 -12.78
CA GLY A 211 4.59 18.42 -11.76
C GLY A 211 5.37 18.10 -10.47
N PRO A 212 4.68 17.74 -9.40
CA PRO A 212 5.33 17.29 -8.17
C PRO A 212 6.28 16.14 -8.44
N TYR A 213 7.37 16.05 -7.67
CA TYR A 213 8.35 14.99 -7.83
C TYR A 213 7.73 13.59 -7.65
N GLY A 214 7.93 12.73 -8.64
CA GLY A 214 7.51 11.34 -8.63
C GLY A 214 5.99 11.13 -8.71
N ALA A 215 5.53 9.97 -8.28
CA ALA A 215 4.13 9.57 -8.25
C ALA A 215 3.42 10.18 -7.02
N TYR A 216 3.17 11.46 -7.02
CA TYR A 216 2.77 12.22 -5.83
C TYR A 216 1.51 11.68 -5.15
N THR A 217 0.52 11.23 -5.92
CA THR A 217 -0.70 10.63 -5.36
C THR A 217 -0.43 9.33 -4.60
N ASP A 218 0.64 8.59 -4.94
CA ASP A 218 1.05 7.38 -4.20
C ASP A 218 1.55 7.71 -2.80
N PHE A 219 1.99 8.94 -2.54
CA PHE A 219 2.50 9.36 -1.24
C PHE A 219 1.48 10.07 -0.37
N ILE A 220 0.47 10.74 -0.94
CA ILE A 220 -0.58 11.40 -0.15
C ILE A 220 -1.70 10.42 0.23
N ASN A 221 -2.15 9.58 -0.69
CA ASN A 221 -3.27 8.66 -0.49
C ASN A 221 -3.07 7.63 0.64
N PRO A 222 -1.87 7.10 0.92
CA PRO A 222 -1.68 6.18 2.05
C PRO A 222 -2.08 6.76 3.40
N ARG A 223 -1.95 8.07 3.58
CA ARG A 223 -2.36 8.75 4.82
C ARG A 223 -3.88 8.81 4.94
N LEU A 224 -4.56 9.11 3.84
CA LEU A 224 -6.03 9.08 3.76
C LEU A 224 -6.55 7.65 4.01
N GLY A 225 -5.93 6.64 3.38
CA GLY A 225 -6.25 5.24 3.58
C GLY A 225 -6.07 4.79 5.03
N ALA A 226 -4.96 5.13 5.66
CA ALA A 226 -4.71 4.82 7.07
C ALA A 226 -5.76 5.50 7.99
N ALA A 227 -6.05 6.78 7.75
CA ALA A 227 -7.08 7.51 8.51
C ALA A 227 -8.47 6.86 8.35
N ALA A 228 -8.85 6.48 7.14
CA ALA A 228 -10.11 5.80 6.87
C ALA A 228 -10.21 4.44 7.58
N ILE A 229 -9.13 3.64 7.55
CA ILE A 229 -9.08 2.36 8.28
C ILE A 229 -9.23 2.59 9.79
N ILE A 230 -8.54 3.60 10.36
CA ILE A 230 -8.65 3.94 11.78
C ILE A 230 -10.09 4.36 12.14
N ALA A 231 -10.72 5.18 11.30
CA ALA A 231 -12.13 5.57 11.49
C ALA A 231 -13.07 4.35 11.44
N ALA A 232 -12.87 3.44 10.48
CA ALA A 232 -13.63 2.20 10.36
C ALA A 232 -13.43 1.26 11.56
N LEU A 233 -12.21 1.17 12.10
CA LEU A 233 -11.94 0.44 13.35
C LEU A 233 -12.69 1.05 14.54
N GLY A 234 -12.73 2.37 14.63
CA GLY A 234 -13.52 3.09 15.63
C GLY A 234 -15.01 2.85 15.48
N HIS A 235 -15.54 2.85 14.25
CA HIS A 235 -16.93 2.51 13.95
C HIS A 235 -17.23 1.07 14.37
N ARG A 236 -16.43 0.10 13.94
CA ARG A 236 -16.61 -1.32 14.28
C ARG A 236 -16.60 -1.56 15.79
N ARG A 237 -15.74 -0.88 16.55
CA ARG A 237 -15.72 -0.99 18.02
C ARG A 237 -17.03 -0.56 18.68
N ARG A 238 -17.75 0.40 18.09
CA ARG A 238 -19.03 0.91 18.63
C ARG A 238 -20.24 0.14 18.17
N THR A 239 -20.20 -0.42 16.95
CA THR A 239 -21.39 -0.98 16.28
C THR A 239 -21.29 -2.48 16.02
N GLY A 240 -20.09 -3.06 16.08
CA GLY A 240 -19.82 -4.44 15.64
C GLY A 240 -19.76 -4.60 14.10
N ALA A 241 -20.13 -3.58 13.32
CA ALA A 241 -20.22 -3.67 11.87
C ALA A 241 -18.89 -3.35 11.18
N GLY A 242 -18.54 -4.15 10.16
CA GLY A 242 -17.46 -3.86 9.23
C GLY A 242 -17.82 -2.81 8.19
N GLN A 243 -16.85 -2.42 7.37
CA GLN A 243 -17.06 -1.44 6.30
C GLN A 243 -16.18 -1.75 5.08
N HIS A 244 -16.68 -1.42 3.90
CA HIS A 244 -15.87 -1.31 2.69
C HIS A 244 -15.37 0.13 2.56
N ILE A 245 -14.08 0.27 2.36
CA ILE A 245 -13.42 1.54 2.06
C ILE A 245 -12.90 1.42 0.64
N ASP A 246 -13.46 2.19 -0.28
CA ASP A 246 -12.97 2.31 -1.66
C ASP A 246 -12.24 3.64 -1.81
N LEU A 247 -10.91 3.59 -1.89
CA LEU A 247 -10.06 4.76 -2.02
C LEU A 247 -9.61 4.91 -3.48
N SER A 248 -10.25 5.82 -4.20
CA SER A 248 -9.77 6.30 -5.49
C SER A 248 -8.57 7.24 -5.30
N GLN A 249 -7.44 6.93 -5.93
CA GLN A 249 -6.26 7.80 -5.85
C GLN A 249 -6.50 9.16 -6.50
N LEU A 250 -7.32 9.23 -7.56
CA LEU A 250 -7.71 10.49 -8.19
C LEU A 250 -8.49 11.37 -7.22
N GLU A 251 -9.53 10.80 -6.59
CA GLU A 251 -10.37 11.54 -5.64
C GLU A 251 -9.58 11.98 -4.41
N GLY A 252 -8.65 11.14 -3.92
CA GLY A 252 -7.72 11.53 -2.86
C GLY A 252 -6.80 12.68 -3.26
N GLY A 253 -6.38 12.72 -4.54
CA GLY A 253 -5.65 13.86 -5.10
C GLY A 253 -6.50 15.14 -5.11
N LEU A 254 -7.75 15.05 -5.56
CA LEU A 254 -8.71 16.17 -5.55
C LEU A 254 -9.03 16.62 -4.12
N GLN A 255 -9.16 15.69 -3.17
CA GLN A 255 -9.37 16.02 -1.77
C GLN A 255 -8.18 16.81 -1.18
N PHE A 256 -6.96 16.51 -1.60
CA PHE A 256 -5.78 17.28 -1.20
C PHE A 256 -5.81 18.71 -1.76
N LEU A 257 -6.39 18.89 -2.95
CA LEU A 257 -6.59 20.19 -3.62
C LEU A 257 -7.94 20.84 -3.25
N ALA A 258 -8.68 20.30 -2.28
CA ALA A 258 -10.03 20.77 -1.93
C ALA A 258 -10.16 22.28 -1.74
N PRO A 259 -9.23 23.01 -1.11
CA PRO A 259 -9.35 24.47 -1.01
C PRO A 259 -9.45 25.16 -2.37
N LEU A 260 -8.66 24.74 -3.35
CA LEU A 260 -8.68 25.32 -4.70
C LEU A 260 -9.95 24.92 -5.47
N VAL A 261 -10.39 23.68 -5.31
CA VAL A 261 -11.65 23.21 -5.91
C VAL A 261 -12.83 23.97 -5.35
N MET A 262 -12.86 24.20 -4.03
CA MET A 262 -13.93 24.96 -3.37
C MET A 262 -13.94 26.43 -3.79
N ASP A 263 -12.76 27.04 -3.95
CA ASP A 263 -12.64 28.42 -4.40
C ASP A 263 -13.18 28.56 -5.84
N ALA A 264 -12.79 27.66 -6.75
CA ALA A 264 -13.30 27.64 -8.12
C ALA A 264 -14.83 27.45 -8.16
N LEU A 265 -15.40 26.55 -7.34
CA LEU A 265 -16.84 26.34 -7.25
C LEU A 265 -17.58 27.56 -6.66
N ALA A 266 -16.94 28.36 -5.85
CA ALA A 266 -17.48 29.62 -5.31
C ALA A 266 -17.39 30.80 -6.32
N GLY A 267 -16.89 30.57 -7.53
CA GLY A 267 -16.69 31.63 -8.54
C GLY A 267 -15.40 32.43 -8.36
N GLY A 268 -14.46 31.88 -7.62
CA GLY A 268 -13.12 32.47 -7.47
C GLY A 268 -12.31 32.42 -8.79
N PRO A 269 -11.10 33.00 -8.79
CA PRO A 269 -10.26 33.07 -9.98
C PRO A 269 -9.73 31.68 -10.39
N ASP A 270 -9.42 31.55 -11.66
CA ASP A 270 -8.70 30.36 -12.14
C ASP A 270 -7.30 30.30 -11.51
N HIS A 271 -7.05 29.23 -10.78
CA HIS A 271 -5.74 28.98 -10.22
C HIS A 271 -4.79 28.43 -11.29
N ALA A 272 -3.61 29.01 -11.38
CA ALA A 272 -2.57 28.62 -12.33
C ALA A 272 -1.21 28.55 -11.65
N ARG A 273 -0.21 28.14 -12.40
CA ARG A 273 1.18 28.16 -11.93
C ARG A 273 1.62 29.58 -11.61
N GLN A 274 2.24 29.77 -10.47
CA GLN A 274 2.73 31.08 -10.02
C GLN A 274 4.12 31.01 -9.36
N GLY A 275 4.86 29.92 -9.62
CA GLY A 275 6.17 29.68 -9.02
C GLY A 275 6.05 29.56 -7.49
N ASN A 276 6.87 30.35 -6.78
CA ASN A 276 6.88 30.40 -5.32
C ASN A 276 6.03 31.54 -4.75
N ARG A 277 5.24 32.23 -5.59
CA ARG A 277 4.34 33.26 -5.09
C ARG A 277 3.12 32.64 -4.42
N SER A 278 2.63 33.32 -3.39
CA SER A 278 1.38 33.00 -2.70
C SER A 278 0.57 34.25 -2.53
N ALA A 279 -0.74 34.17 -2.59
CA ALA A 279 -1.63 35.30 -2.33
C ALA A 279 -1.54 35.83 -0.88
N THR A 280 -0.94 35.05 0.00
CA THR A 280 -0.82 35.34 1.44
C THR A 280 0.62 35.52 1.93
N ALA A 281 1.60 35.50 1.02
CA ALA A 281 3.03 35.65 1.34
C ALA A 281 3.69 36.75 0.52
#